data_542a6a87102555323daaaa44ed3d96e8
#
_entry.id   542a6a87102555323daaaa44ed3d96e8
#
_cell.length_a   1.000
_cell.length_b   1.000
_cell.length_c   1.000
_cell.angle_alpha   90.00
_cell.angle_beta   90.00
_cell.angle_gamma   90.00
#
_symmetry.space_group_name_H-M   'P 1'
#
loop_
_entity.id
_entity.type
_entity.pdbx_description
1 polymer ?
#
loop_
_entity_poly.entity_id
_entity_poly.type
_entity_poly.pdbx_seq_one_letter_code
_entity_poly.pdbx_strand_id
1 'polypeptide(L)'
;YYFIAGDDMDEVISGYRTLTGKSPIMPKWAMGYWQSREKYNTQAEMLGALKGFRDRRIPIDNIVLDWNHWPENAWGSHEFDKARFPNPKAMVDSIHAMHGRMMISVWPKFYTTTEHFKEFDEKGWMYQQSVKDSLKDWVGPGYTYGFYDAYSADARKLFWNQMYEHYYPLGIDAWWMDASEPNVRDCTDLQYRKDLCGPTALGPSAEYFNAYALMNADAIYNGQRGVDNNKRVFLLTRSGFAGLQRYSTATWSGDIATRWEDMKAQISAGLNFAMSGIPYWTMDIGGFCVENRYVAGQKQWNETKTENADSKEWRELNTRWFQFGAFCPLYRAHGQYPLREPWEIAPEGHPAYNSIVYYTKLRYNLMPYIYSLAGMTWFKDYTIMRPLVMDFTSDTNVNNIGDQFMFGPSFMVSPVYEYGARSREVYFPKAEGWYDFYTGKFQQGGVKADVKAPYERVPLYVRAGSIVPFGEDMQYTDEKPADRIVLYVYQGADGEFTLYEDEGVNYNYEQGKYAMIPMEYDEEEKTLTIGKREGSFPGMLEKRTFTVVKVNPDKAQPFDLNAKGVTVDYTGEEVSVKL
;
A
#
# COMPACT_ATOMS: atom_id res chain seq x y z
N TYR A 1 -12.27 23.45 -18.52
CA TYR A 1 -12.46 22.48 -17.44
C TYR A 1 -13.66 21.59 -17.72
N TYR A 2 -13.71 20.42 -17.04
CA TYR A 2 -14.78 19.45 -17.18
C TYR A 2 -15.61 19.45 -15.89
N PHE A 3 -16.92 19.24 -16.02
CA PHE A 3 -17.82 18.93 -14.93
C PHE A 3 -18.29 17.49 -15.10
N ILE A 4 -18.12 16.66 -14.09
CA ILE A 4 -18.48 15.24 -14.11
C ILE A 4 -19.66 15.06 -13.17
N ALA A 5 -20.81 14.65 -13.69
CA ALA A 5 -21.98 14.28 -12.91
C ALA A 5 -22.07 12.75 -12.76
N GLY A 6 -22.66 12.29 -11.65
CA GLY A 6 -22.99 10.91 -11.39
C GLY A 6 -24.09 10.84 -10.34
N ASP A 7 -24.77 9.72 -10.24
CA ASP A 7 -25.81 9.49 -9.22
C ASP A 7 -25.19 9.22 -7.84
N ASP A 8 -23.94 8.73 -7.84
CA ASP A 8 -23.14 8.52 -6.64
C ASP A 8 -21.66 8.91 -6.84
N MET A 9 -20.83 8.76 -5.80
CA MET A 9 -19.40 9.11 -5.84
C MET A 9 -18.58 8.14 -6.69
N ASP A 10 -18.97 6.88 -6.81
CA ASP A 10 -18.28 5.89 -7.63
C ASP A 10 -18.45 6.20 -9.13
N GLU A 11 -19.63 6.63 -9.55
CA GLU A 11 -19.87 7.09 -10.92
C GLU A 11 -19.06 8.34 -11.26
N VAL A 12 -18.95 9.30 -10.32
CA VAL A 12 -18.11 10.50 -10.51
C VAL A 12 -16.63 10.10 -10.66
N ILE A 13 -16.13 9.17 -9.86
CA ILE A 13 -14.75 8.65 -9.96
C ILE A 13 -14.55 7.89 -11.28
N SER A 14 -15.51 7.08 -11.71
CA SER A 14 -15.46 6.39 -13.00
C SER A 14 -15.43 7.37 -14.17
N GLY A 15 -16.28 8.40 -14.14
CA GLY A 15 -16.25 9.50 -15.11
C GLY A 15 -14.90 10.23 -15.12
N TYR A 16 -14.32 10.49 -13.96
CA TYR A 16 -12.98 11.07 -13.83
C TYR A 16 -11.91 10.17 -14.46
N ARG A 17 -11.94 8.86 -14.22
CA ARG A 17 -10.98 7.90 -14.79
C ARG A 17 -11.18 7.71 -16.29
N THR A 18 -12.38 7.88 -16.80
CA THR A 18 -12.64 7.92 -18.25
C THR A 18 -11.85 9.05 -18.92
N LEU A 19 -11.72 10.22 -18.27
CA LEU A 19 -10.95 11.36 -18.77
C LEU A 19 -9.45 11.23 -18.52
N THR A 20 -9.04 10.65 -17.40
CA THR A 20 -7.66 10.70 -16.92
C THR A 20 -6.91 9.35 -17.01
N GLY A 21 -7.60 8.30 -17.36
CA GLY A 21 -7.07 6.95 -17.51
C GLY A 21 -7.39 6.03 -16.33
N LYS A 22 -7.58 4.74 -16.62
CA LYS A 22 -7.82 3.69 -15.65
C LYS A 22 -6.60 3.44 -14.77
N SER A 23 -6.83 2.97 -13.54
CA SER A 23 -5.76 2.48 -12.68
C SER A 23 -5.47 1.01 -12.98
N PRO A 24 -4.25 0.64 -13.43
CA PRO A 24 -3.89 -0.77 -13.64
C PRO A 24 -3.99 -1.59 -12.36
N ILE A 25 -4.17 -2.91 -12.52
CA ILE A 25 -4.09 -3.84 -11.39
C ILE A 25 -2.63 -3.94 -10.96
N MET A 26 -2.34 -3.60 -9.71
CA MET A 26 -1.01 -3.73 -9.13
C MET A 26 -0.56 -5.19 -9.14
N PRO A 27 0.75 -5.50 -9.16
CA PRO A 27 1.19 -6.87 -8.97
C PRO A 27 0.65 -7.42 -7.64
N LYS A 28 0.26 -8.69 -7.60
CA LYS A 28 -0.35 -9.30 -6.41
C LYS A 28 0.54 -9.18 -5.17
N TRP A 29 1.85 -9.36 -5.33
CA TRP A 29 2.82 -9.20 -4.25
C TRP A 29 2.88 -7.79 -3.66
N ALA A 30 2.46 -6.74 -4.42
CA ALA A 30 2.37 -5.38 -3.89
C ALA A 30 1.29 -5.24 -2.80
N MET A 31 0.28 -6.14 -2.77
CA MET A 31 -0.77 -6.15 -1.74
C MET A 31 -0.31 -6.80 -0.43
N GLY A 32 0.83 -7.50 -0.41
CA GLY A 32 1.46 -8.05 0.78
C GLY A 32 2.14 -6.99 1.64
N TYR A 33 2.93 -7.44 2.62
CA TYR A 33 3.63 -6.55 3.54
C TYR A 33 4.97 -6.07 2.96
N TRP A 34 5.31 -4.83 3.27
CA TRP A 34 6.51 -4.12 2.85
C TRP A 34 7.34 -3.68 4.04
N GLN A 35 8.57 -4.16 4.15
CA GLN A 35 9.52 -3.69 5.12
C GLN A 35 10.49 -2.70 4.50
N SER A 36 10.57 -1.53 5.09
CA SER A 36 11.46 -0.44 4.69
C SER A 36 12.11 0.20 5.93
N ARG A 37 13.23 0.83 5.74
CA ARG A 37 13.92 1.69 6.73
C ARG A 37 14.47 2.93 6.04
N GLU A 38 14.59 4.02 6.72
CA GLU A 38 15.59 5.02 6.46
C GLU A 38 16.83 4.70 7.32
N LYS A 39 17.82 3.96 6.87
CA LYS A 39 17.95 3.16 5.61
C LYS A 39 18.67 1.86 5.93
N TYR A 40 18.67 0.90 5.06
CA TYR A 40 19.63 -0.22 5.14
C TYR A 40 20.99 0.28 4.67
N ASN A 41 21.99 0.23 5.55
CA ASN A 41 23.33 0.76 5.24
C ASN A 41 24.17 -0.21 4.40
N THR A 42 23.86 -1.51 4.46
CA THR A 42 24.63 -2.55 3.80
C THR A 42 23.73 -3.63 3.19
N GLN A 43 24.27 -4.33 2.20
CA GLN A 43 23.66 -5.53 1.63
C GLN A 43 23.33 -6.57 2.71
N ALA A 44 24.21 -6.76 3.69
CA ALA A 44 24.03 -7.72 4.77
C ALA A 44 22.85 -7.37 5.69
N GLU A 45 22.67 -6.08 6.02
CA GLU A 45 21.52 -5.62 6.82
C GLU A 45 20.21 -5.91 6.10
N MET A 46 20.13 -5.61 4.80
CA MET A 46 18.93 -5.83 4.01
C MET A 46 18.55 -7.31 3.91
N LEU A 47 19.52 -8.17 3.58
CA LEU A 47 19.33 -9.61 3.52
C LEU A 47 18.99 -10.20 4.90
N GLY A 48 19.64 -9.70 5.96
CA GLY A 48 19.38 -10.11 7.33
C GLY A 48 17.95 -9.78 7.79
N ALA A 49 17.42 -8.63 7.41
CA ALA A 49 16.05 -8.27 7.71
C ALA A 49 15.04 -9.21 7.04
N LEU A 50 15.16 -9.45 5.73
CA LEU A 50 14.26 -10.38 5.02
C LEU A 50 14.36 -11.81 5.59
N LYS A 51 15.58 -12.28 5.85
CA LYS A 51 15.80 -13.58 6.51
C LYS A 51 15.13 -13.64 7.89
N GLY A 52 15.19 -12.55 8.65
CA GLY A 52 14.56 -12.46 9.97
C GLY A 52 13.04 -12.67 9.94
N PHE A 53 12.35 -12.17 8.91
CA PHE A 53 10.93 -12.46 8.67
C PHE A 53 10.68 -13.94 8.34
N ARG A 54 11.48 -14.51 7.43
CA ARG A 54 11.35 -15.93 7.06
C ARG A 54 11.59 -16.88 8.24
N ASP A 55 12.65 -16.63 9.01
CA ASP A 55 12.99 -17.46 10.19
C ASP A 55 11.86 -17.46 11.24
N ARG A 56 11.14 -16.33 11.39
CA ARG A 56 10.02 -16.17 12.34
C ARG A 56 8.66 -16.51 11.75
N ARG A 57 8.62 -16.89 10.48
CA ARG A 57 7.37 -17.14 9.74
C ARG A 57 6.39 -15.96 9.81
N ILE A 58 6.92 -14.75 9.70
CA ILE A 58 6.14 -13.53 9.54
C ILE A 58 6.02 -13.25 8.05
N PRO A 59 4.82 -13.16 7.49
CA PRO A 59 4.63 -12.93 6.06
C PRO A 59 5.26 -11.62 5.60
N ILE A 60 5.91 -11.67 4.42
CA ILE A 60 6.47 -10.49 3.76
C ILE A 60 6.67 -10.79 2.27
N ASP A 61 6.35 -9.82 1.41
CA ASP A 61 6.69 -9.88 -0.01
C ASP A 61 7.81 -8.91 -0.39
N ASN A 62 7.86 -7.72 0.19
CA ASN A 62 8.71 -6.66 -0.30
C ASN A 62 9.71 -6.17 0.74
N ILE A 63 10.95 -5.98 0.29
CA ILE A 63 11.96 -5.23 1.03
C ILE A 63 12.41 -4.03 0.19
N VAL A 64 12.58 -2.88 0.85
CA VAL A 64 12.82 -1.60 0.18
C VAL A 64 14.22 -1.09 0.48
N LEU A 65 14.99 -0.79 -0.56
CA LEU A 65 16.25 -0.08 -0.45
C LEU A 65 16.04 1.41 -0.71
N ASP A 66 16.16 2.18 0.34
CA ASP A 66 16.02 3.63 0.31
C ASP A 66 17.29 4.33 -0.22
N TRP A 67 17.32 5.65 -0.19
CA TRP A 67 18.40 6.49 -0.68
C TRP A 67 19.78 6.14 -0.06
N ASN A 68 20.86 6.71 -0.65
CA ASN A 68 22.24 6.56 -0.19
C ASN A 68 22.82 5.14 -0.35
N HIS A 69 22.34 4.35 -1.32
CA HIS A 69 23.02 3.10 -1.70
C HIS A 69 24.18 3.29 -2.68
N TRP A 70 24.30 4.50 -3.25
CA TRP A 70 25.39 4.94 -4.15
C TRP A 70 26.61 5.47 -3.38
N PRO A 71 27.77 5.66 -4.06
CA PRO A 71 28.91 6.36 -3.48
C PRO A 71 28.53 7.80 -3.08
N GLU A 72 29.11 8.33 -2.01
CA GLU A 72 28.72 9.62 -1.40
C GLU A 72 28.58 10.77 -2.40
N ASN A 73 29.50 10.86 -3.37
CA ASN A 73 29.55 11.92 -4.39
C ASN A 73 28.80 11.58 -5.68
N ALA A 74 27.97 10.53 -5.70
CA ALA A 74 27.44 9.95 -6.94
C ALA A 74 25.91 9.81 -6.94
N TRP A 75 25.18 10.70 -6.26
CA TRP A 75 23.71 10.72 -6.33
C TRP A 75 23.26 10.90 -7.79
N GLY A 76 22.39 10.00 -8.27
CA GLY A 76 21.91 9.96 -9.65
C GLY A 76 22.79 9.16 -10.61
N SER A 77 23.91 8.57 -10.16
CA SER A 77 24.71 7.65 -11.00
C SER A 77 24.04 6.32 -11.29
N HIS A 78 23.03 5.95 -10.50
CA HIS A 78 22.38 4.64 -10.50
C HIS A 78 23.38 3.48 -10.24
N GLU A 79 24.44 3.75 -9.51
CA GLU A 79 25.44 2.77 -9.09
C GLU A 79 25.29 2.42 -7.61
N PHE A 80 25.91 1.32 -7.20
CA PHE A 80 25.99 0.92 -5.80
C PHE A 80 27.39 1.20 -5.24
N ASP A 81 27.44 1.66 -3.99
CA ASP A 81 28.68 1.75 -3.24
C ASP A 81 29.26 0.34 -3.00
N LYS A 82 30.40 0.06 -3.58
CA LYS A 82 31.01 -1.28 -3.60
C LYS A 82 31.42 -1.79 -2.21
N ALA A 83 31.68 -0.89 -1.26
CA ALA A 83 32.07 -1.29 0.10
C ALA A 83 30.84 -1.77 0.89
N ARG A 84 29.70 -1.14 0.67
CA ARG A 84 28.43 -1.42 1.38
C ARG A 84 27.57 -2.45 0.66
N PHE A 85 27.59 -2.42 -0.66
CA PHE A 85 26.83 -3.30 -1.56
C PHE A 85 27.78 -3.95 -2.58
N PRO A 86 28.62 -4.91 -2.13
CA PRO A 86 29.71 -5.46 -2.96
C PRO A 86 29.23 -6.25 -4.18
N ASN A 87 28.02 -6.81 -4.13
CA ASN A 87 27.44 -7.56 -5.23
C ASN A 87 25.93 -7.36 -5.30
N PRO A 88 25.44 -6.26 -5.92
CA PRO A 88 24.01 -5.96 -6.00
C PRO A 88 23.20 -7.04 -6.72
N LYS A 89 23.76 -7.66 -7.77
CA LYS A 89 23.06 -8.76 -8.47
C LYS A 89 22.84 -9.96 -7.55
N ALA A 90 23.86 -10.41 -6.85
CA ALA A 90 23.72 -11.51 -5.89
C ALA A 90 22.78 -11.15 -4.71
N MET A 91 22.74 -9.87 -4.32
CA MET A 91 21.77 -9.40 -3.31
C MET A 91 20.35 -9.58 -3.80
N VAL A 92 20.02 -9.10 -5.00
CA VAL A 92 18.68 -9.25 -5.59
C VAL A 92 18.32 -10.71 -5.82
N ASP A 93 19.26 -11.52 -6.33
CA ASP A 93 19.05 -12.95 -6.50
C ASP A 93 18.77 -13.67 -5.18
N SER A 94 19.43 -13.26 -4.09
CA SER A 94 19.20 -13.79 -2.75
C SER A 94 17.83 -13.39 -2.20
N ILE A 95 17.37 -12.15 -2.48
CA ILE A 95 16.03 -11.70 -2.14
C ILE A 95 14.99 -12.56 -2.87
N HIS A 96 15.15 -12.76 -4.18
CA HIS A 96 14.27 -13.60 -4.99
C HIS A 96 14.29 -15.06 -4.53
N ALA A 97 15.47 -15.61 -4.18
CA ALA A 97 15.59 -16.97 -3.64
C ALA A 97 14.86 -17.15 -2.30
N MET A 98 14.72 -16.07 -1.53
CA MET A 98 13.88 -16.03 -0.32
C MET A 98 12.42 -15.66 -0.63
N HIS A 99 11.99 -15.69 -1.89
CA HIS A 99 10.67 -15.29 -2.35
C HIS A 99 10.28 -13.86 -1.94
N GLY A 100 11.25 -12.96 -1.90
CA GLY A 100 11.05 -11.53 -1.71
C GLY A 100 11.03 -10.78 -3.04
N ARG A 101 10.55 -9.55 -3.02
CA ARG A 101 10.64 -8.56 -4.10
C ARG A 101 11.38 -7.35 -3.60
N MET A 102 12.07 -6.66 -4.49
CA MET A 102 12.87 -5.49 -4.13
C MET A 102 12.36 -4.22 -4.81
N MET A 103 12.03 -3.22 -3.99
CA MET A 103 11.87 -1.84 -4.45
C MET A 103 13.16 -1.06 -4.19
N ILE A 104 13.53 -0.17 -5.10
CA ILE A 104 14.67 0.73 -4.95
C ILE A 104 14.24 2.19 -5.09
N SER A 105 14.82 3.06 -4.25
CA SER A 105 14.63 4.51 -4.33
C SER A 105 15.34 5.08 -5.56
N VAL A 106 14.61 5.82 -6.38
CA VAL A 106 15.08 6.52 -7.58
C VAL A 106 14.61 7.97 -7.54
N TRP A 107 15.52 8.87 -7.21
CA TRP A 107 15.25 10.29 -7.18
C TRP A 107 15.47 10.90 -8.56
N PRO A 108 14.71 11.92 -8.97
CA PRO A 108 15.00 12.69 -10.18
C PRO A 108 16.13 13.71 -9.99
N LYS A 109 17.04 13.44 -9.06
CA LYS A 109 18.14 14.29 -8.58
C LYS A 109 19.48 13.74 -9.00
N PHE A 110 20.34 14.63 -9.48
CA PHE A 110 21.66 14.28 -9.99
C PHE A 110 22.73 15.24 -9.46
N TYR A 111 23.84 14.70 -8.93
CA TYR A 111 25.00 15.51 -8.61
C TYR A 111 25.76 15.87 -9.87
N THR A 112 26.26 17.11 -9.96
CA THR A 112 27.05 17.62 -11.10
C THR A 112 28.31 16.81 -11.39
N THR A 113 28.75 16.00 -10.44
CA THR A 113 29.91 15.09 -10.55
C THR A 113 29.62 13.82 -11.36
N THR A 114 28.34 13.47 -11.59
CA THR A 114 27.93 12.24 -12.26
C THR A 114 27.91 12.37 -13.79
N GLU A 115 28.23 11.31 -14.50
CA GLU A 115 28.11 11.28 -15.97
C GLU A 115 26.65 11.45 -16.39
N HIS A 116 25.69 10.89 -15.65
CA HIS A 116 24.27 11.04 -15.92
C HIS A 116 23.81 12.50 -15.86
N PHE A 117 24.32 13.30 -14.90
CA PHE A 117 24.07 14.74 -14.89
C PHE A 117 24.58 15.41 -16.17
N LYS A 118 25.82 15.16 -16.55
CA LYS A 118 26.46 15.75 -17.73
C LYS A 118 25.68 15.42 -19.01
N GLU A 119 25.21 14.19 -19.12
CA GLU A 119 24.43 13.76 -20.27
C GLU A 119 23.11 14.54 -20.42
N PHE A 120 22.39 14.79 -19.32
CA PHE A 120 21.22 15.66 -19.32
C PHE A 120 21.56 17.12 -19.60
N ASP A 121 22.65 17.61 -19.00
CA ASP A 121 23.07 19.01 -19.09
C ASP A 121 23.49 19.40 -20.50
N GLU A 122 24.29 18.58 -21.17
CA GLU A 122 24.71 18.75 -22.56
C GLU A 122 23.53 18.86 -23.54
N LYS A 123 22.41 18.22 -23.21
CA LYS A 123 21.17 18.25 -24.01
C LYS A 123 20.22 19.38 -23.61
N GLY A 124 20.55 20.16 -22.57
CA GLY A 124 19.70 21.22 -22.05
C GLY A 124 18.45 20.69 -21.30
N TRP A 125 18.50 19.49 -20.76
CA TRP A 125 17.40 18.84 -20.06
C TRP A 125 17.54 18.82 -18.54
N MET A 126 18.51 19.56 -18.02
CA MET A 126 18.74 19.73 -16.58
C MET A 126 18.28 21.13 -16.14
N TYR A 127 17.52 21.24 -15.04
CA TYR A 127 17.21 22.53 -14.46
C TYR A 127 18.49 23.19 -13.93
N GLN A 128 18.70 24.45 -14.30
CA GLN A 128 19.98 25.14 -14.12
C GLN A 128 20.07 26.02 -12.87
N GLN A 129 18.94 26.43 -12.29
CA GLN A 129 18.96 27.46 -11.24
C GLN A 129 19.69 26.99 -9.99
N SER A 130 19.49 25.72 -9.58
CA SER A 130 20.21 25.15 -8.43
C SER A 130 21.74 25.14 -8.62
N VAL A 131 22.20 24.89 -9.86
CA VAL A 131 23.63 24.90 -10.21
C VAL A 131 24.18 26.34 -10.21
N LYS A 132 23.46 27.31 -10.81
CA LYS A 132 23.82 28.73 -10.83
C LYS A 132 23.95 29.30 -9.41
N ASP A 133 23.00 28.95 -8.55
CA ASP A 133 22.98 29.38 -7.14
C ASP A 133 23.98 28.59 -6.29
N SER A 134 24.68 27.61 -6.86
CA SER A 134 25.61 26.73 -6.16
C SER A 134 25.00 26.07 -4.93
N LEU A 135 23.75 25.65 -5.04
CA LEU A 135 23.06 24.96 -3.95
C LEU A 135 23.81 23.70 -3.53
N LYS A 136 23.97 23.54 -2.23
CA LYS A 136 24.66 22.39 -1.64
C LYS A 136 23.66 21.43 -1.01
N ASP A 137 23.89 20.16 -1.26
CA ASP A 137 23.16 19.08 -0.62
C ASP A 137 23.60 18.94 0.87
N TRP A 138 22.78 18.24 1.65
CA TRP A 138 23.07 17.96 3.07
C TRP A 138 24.03 16.77 3.27
N VAL A 139 24.33 16.01 2.20
CA VAL A 139 25.18 14.82 2.25
C VAL A 139 26.65 15.20 2.16
N GLY A 140 27.49 14.59 3.02
CA GLY A 140 28.93 14.79 3.05
C GLY A 140 29.35 16.24 3.18
N PRO A 141 30.33 16.72 2.41
CA PRO A 141 30.77 18.11 2.42
C PRO A 141 29.78 19.05 1.69
N GLY A 142 28.72 18.51 1.10
CA GLY A 142 27.74 19.20 0.25
C GLY A 142 28.14 19.20 -1.23
N TYR A 143 27.30 18.61 -2.06
CA TYR A 143 27.49 18.52 -3.52
C TYR A 143 26.47 19.40 -4.23
N THR A 144 26.89 20.03 -5.35
CA THR A 144 25.97 20.77 -6.22
C THR A 144 25.16 19.77 -7.05
N TYR A 145 23.91 20.05 -7.28
CA TYR A 145 22.96 19.13 -7.90
C TYR A 145 21.89 19.83 -8.73
N GLY A 146 21.20 19.06 -9.55
CA GLY A 146 20.02 19.49 -10.29
C GLY A 146 18.99 18.38 -10.41
N PHE A 147 17.80 18.73 -10.84
CA PHE A 147 16.74 17.80 -11.24
C PHE A 147 16.59 17.87 -12.77
N TYR A 148 16.28 16.73 -13.39
CA TYR A 148 16.04 16.72 -14.84
C TYR A 148 14.65 17.27 -15.17
N ASP A 149 14.48 17.82 -16.38
CA ASP A 149 13.19 18.31 -16.87
C ASP A 149 12.32 17.14 -17.35
N ALA A 150 11.46 16.64 -16.47
CA ALA A 150 10.54 15.55 -16.78
C ALA A 150 9.46 15.92 -17.81
N TYR A 151 9.30 17.19 -18.14
CA TYR A 151 8.37 17.62 -19.19
C TYR A 151 8.90 17.41 -20.61
N SER A 152 10.21 17.25 -20.78
CA SER A 152 10.81 16.83 -22.04
C SER A 152 10.61 15.31 -22.25
N ALA A 153 9.97 14.92 -23.36
CA ALA A 153 9.76 13.51 -23.69
C ALA A 153 11.09 12.76 -23.88
N ASP A 154 12.11 13.42 -24.43
CA ASP A 154 13.41 12.81 -24.65
C ASP A 154 14.22 12.72 -23.35
N ALA A 155 14.05 13.68 -22.44
CA ALA A 155 14.62 13.59 -21.09
C ALA A 155 14.01 12.43 -20.29
N ARG A 156 12.70 12.19 -20.40
CA ARG A 156 12.06 11.01 -19.79
C ARG A 156 12.62 9.70 -20.33
N LYS A 157 12.85 9.60 -21.63
CA LYS A 157 13.48 8.41 -22.25
C LYS A 157 14.90 8.20 -21.72
N LEU A 158 15.68 9.28 -21.61
CA LEU A 158 17.02 9.21 -21.07
C LEU A 158 17.01 8.75 -19.61
N PHE A 159 16.13 9.30 -18.77
CA PHE A 159 15.99 8.87 -17.37
C PHE A 159 15.70 7.38 -17.25
N TRP A 160 14.73 6.88 -18.03
CA TRP A 160 14.47 5.45 -18.06
C TRP A 160 15.66 4.62 -18.57
N ASN A 161 16.34 5.05 -19.63
CA ASN A 161 17.48 4.33 -20.17
C ASN A 161 18.61 4.18 -19.15
N GLN A 162 18.91 5.23 -18.38
CA GLN A 162 19.90 5.18 -17.30
C GLN A 162 19.50 4.17 -16.21
N MET A 163 18.22 4.15 -15.81
CA MET A 163 17.70 3.15 -14.87
C MET A 163 17.70 1.74 -15.47
N TYR A 164 17.35 1.62 -16.75
CA TYR A 164 17.33 0.35 -17.46
C TYR A 164 18.71 -0.28 -17.55
N GLU A 165 19.74 0.49 -17.86
CA GLU A 165 21.12 -0.01 -18.00
C GLU A 165 21.73 -0.43 -16.65
N HIS A 166 21.41 0.27 -15.57
CA HIS A 166 22.07 0.09 -14.27
C HIS A 166 21.28 -0.78 -13.28
N TYR A 167 19.96 -0.64 -13.22
CA TYR A 167 19.13 -1.30 -12.21
C TYR A 167 18.29 -2.45 -12.76
N TYR A 168 17.70 -2.28 -13.95
CA TYR A 168 16.77 -3.26 -14.47
C TYR A 168 17.39 -4.66 -14.66
N PRO A 169 18.63 -4.83 -15.16
CA PRO A 169 19.28 -6.14 -15.34
C PRO A 169 19.59 -6.84 -14.01
N LEU A 170 19.60 -6.11 -12.89
CA LEU A 170 19.77 -6.69 -11.58
C LEU A 170 18.53 -7.47 -11.12
N GLY A 171 17.36 -7.20 -11.73
CA GLY A 171 16.09 -7.83 -11.38
C GLY A 171 15.23 -7.03 -10.39
N ILE A 172 15.47 -5.72 -10.27
CA ILE A 172 14.64 -4.83 -9.42
C ILE A 172 13.17 -4.95 -9.81
N ASP A 173 12.28 -5.01 -8.81
CA ASP A 173 10.87 -5.30 -9.00
C ASP A 173 9.97 -4.05 -9.00
N ALA A 174 10.36 -3.00 -8.31
CA ALA A 174 9.56 -1.77 -8.15
C ALA A 174 10.44 -0.54 -7.94
N TRP A 175 9.86 0.64 -8.17
CA TRP A 175 10.56 1.92 -8.18
C TRP A 175 9.93 2.90 -7.21
N TRP A 176 10.74 3.47 -6.34
CA TRP A 176 10.30 4.50 -5.40
C TRP A 176 10.78 5.87 -5.89
N MET A 177 9.82 6.64 -6.42
CA MET A 177 10.01 7.98 -6.95
C MET A 177 9.92 9.01 -5.82
N ASP A 178 10.92 9.05 -4.94
CA ASP A 178 10.97 10.04 -3.88
C ASP A 178 11.28 11.44 -4.42
N ALA A 179 10.94 12.47 -3.66
CA ALA A 179 11.15 13.89 -3.98
C ALA A 179 10.56 14.38 -5.32
N SER A 180 9.54 13.70 -5.85
CA SER A 180 8.92 14.01 -7.15
C SER A 180 7.84 15.10 -7.08
N GLU A 181 7.85 16.00 -6.07
CA GLU A 181 6.96 17.17 -5.95
C GLU A 181 7.16 18.25 -7.05
N PRO A 182 8.36 18.63 -7.52
CA PRO A 182 9.75 18.23 -7.22
C PRO A 182 10.32 18.95 -5.99
N ASN A 183 10.95 18.19 -5.10
CA ASN A 183 11.59 18.74 -3.92
C ASN A 183 13.08 19.00 -4.16
N VAL A 184 13.37 20.01 -4.96
CA VAL A 184 14.77 20.39 -5.25
C VAL A 184 15.48 20.90 -4.01
N ARG A 185 14.76 21.60 -3.13
CA ARG A 185 15.27 22.08 -1.85
C ARG A 185 14.18 22.07 -0.79
N ASP A 186 14.49 21.45 0.35
CA ASP A 186 13.64 21.47 1.53
C ASP A 186 13.53 22.86 2.15
N CYS A 187 12.43 23.10 2.86
CA CYS A 187 12.22 24.27 3.71
C CYS A 187 12.46 25.62 3.02
N THR A 188 12.15 25.70 1.71
CA THR A 188 12.20 26.97 0.97
C THR A 188 10.81 27.42 0.52
N ASP A 189 10.68 28.71 0.19
CA ASP A 189 9.40 29.24 -0.30
C ASP A 189 9.01 28.65 -1.65
N LEU A 190 7.71 28.67 -1.92
CA LEU A 190 7.14 28.06 -3.13
C LEU A 190 7.61 28.74 -4.42
N GLN A 191 7.82 30.07 -4.40
CA GLN A 191 8.27 30.77 -5.60
C GLN A 191 9.69 30.33 -5.98
N TYR A 192 10.58 30.24 -5.00
CA TYR A 192 11.95 29.78 -5.25
C TYR A 192 11.99 28.31 -5.73
N ARG A 193 11.09 27.43 -5.21
CA ARG A 193 10.96 26.07 -5.75
C ARG A 193 10.57 26.07 -7.22
N LYS A 194 9.64 26.95 -7.62
CA LYS A 194 9.28 27.10 -9.02
C LYS A 194 10.44 27.59 -9.87
N ASP A 195 11.22 28.55 -9.36
CA ASP A 195 12.40 29.07 -10.05
C ASP A 195 13.48 28.00 -10.21
N LEU A 196 13.65 27.11 -9.22
CA LEU A 196 14.56 25.96 -9.29
C LEU A 196 14.16 24.89 -10.33
N CYS A 197 12.88 24.85 -10.73
CA CYS A 197 12.30 23.82 -11.58
C CYS A 197 11.82 24.37 -12.94
N GLY A 198 12.52 25.35 -13.48
CA GLY A 198 12.12 25.95 -14.73
C GLY A 198 13.21 26.74 -15.46
N PRO A 199 12.88 27.20 -16.70
CA PRO A 199 11.66 26.84 -17.44
C PRO A 199 11.62 25.36 -17.82
N THR A 200 10.40 24.82 -17.97
CA THR A 200 10.17 23.45 -18.45
C THR A 200 10.12 23.41 -19.98
N ALA A 201 10.25 22.23 -20.56
CA ALA A 201 10.10 22.04 -22.01
C ALA A 201 8.71 22.45 -22.55
N LEU A 202 7.69 22.53 -21.69
CA LEU A 202 6.32 22.92 -22.08
C LEU A 202 6.02 24.39 -21.80
N GLY A 203 6.86 25.08 -21.00
CA GLY A 203 6.62 26.48 -20.66
C GLY A 203 7.07 26.84 -19.23
N PRO A 204 6.55 27.93 -18.66
CA PRO A 204 6.99 28.42 -17.37
C PRO A 204 6.64 27.46 -16.22
N SER A 205 7.54 27.34 -15.26
CA SER A 205 7.33 26.48 -14.09
C SER A 205 6.07 26.82 -13.30
N ALA A 206 5.67 28.10 -13.26
CA ALA A 206 4.44 28.52 -12.58
C ALA A 206 3.17 27.82 -13.09
N GLU A 207 3.18 27.38 -14.35
CA GLU A 207 2.07 26.66 -15.00
C GLU A 207 2.14 25.14 -14.78
N TYR A 208 3.35 24.58 -14.81
CA TYR A 208 3.54 23.12 -14.88
C TYR A 208 4.04 22.47 -13.58
N PHE A 209 4.55 23.22 -12.63
CA PHE A 209 5.25 22.73 -11.43
C PHE A 209 4.56 21.54 -10.73
N ASN A 210 3.25 21.60 -10.53
CA ASN A 210 2.51 20.60 -9.75
C ASN A 210 2.38 19.23 -10.46
N ALA A 211 2.59 19.16 -11.77
CA ALA A 211 2.44 17.92 -12.54
C ALA A 211 3.74 17.12 -12.69
N TYR A 212 4.81 17.51 -12.00
CA TYR A 212 6.12 16.86 -12.13
C TYR A 212 6.07 15.36 -11.84
N ALA A 213 5.41 14.95 -10.75
CA ALA A 213 5.26 13.53 -10.39
C ALA A 213 4.57 12.72 -11.49
N LEU A 214 3.56 13.30 -12.15
CA LEU A 214 2.87 12.67 -13.26
C LEU A 214 3.82 12.40 -14.43
N MET A 215 4.66 13.39 -14.79
CA MET A 215 5.64 13.25 -15.87
C MET A 215 6.77 12.30 -15.52
N ASN A 216 7.24 12.31 -14.28
CA ASN A 216 8.26 11.38 -13.81
C ASN A 216 7.72 9.94 -13.75
N ALA A 217 6.47 9.73 -13.37
CA ALA A 217 5.81 8.43 -13.43
C ALA A 217 5.67 7.92 -14.87
N ASP A 218 5.31 8.80 -15.81
CA ASP A 218 5.26 8.50 -17.25
C ASP A 218 6.60 7.95 -17.77
N ALA A 219 7.72 8.56 -17.35
CA ALA A 219 9.06 8.11 -17.75
C ALA A 219 9.31 6.64 -17.41
N ILE A 220 9.01 6.23 -16.18
CA ILE A 220 9.30 4.89 -15.69
C ILE A 220 8.26 3.89 -16.19
N TYR A 221 6.97 4.23 -16.09
CA TYR A 221 5.89 3.33 -16.50
C TYR A 221 5.98 2.97 -17.99
N ASN A 222 6.03 3.97 -18.86
CA ASN A 222 6.09 3.73 -20.29
C ASN A 222 7.46 3.16 -20.72
N GLY A 223 8.53 3.57 -20.04
CA GLY A 223 9.86 3.01 -20.25
C GLY A 223 9.89 1.51 -19.99
N GLN A 224 9.45 1.05 -18.83
CA GLN A 224 9.41 -0.38 -18.50
C GLN A 224 8.43 -1.15 -19.38
N ARG A 225 7.20 -0.62 -19.61
CA ARG A 225 6.23 -1.25 -20.51
C ARG A 225 6.78 -1.42 -21.93
N GLY A 226 7.61 -0.51 -22.38
CA GLY A 226 8.25 -0.55 -23.70
C GLY A 226 9.31 -1.64 -23.85
N VAL A 227 9.94 -2.07 -22.76
CA VAL A 227 11.00 -3.11 -22.80
C VAL A 227 10.51 -4.46 -22.28
N ASP A 228 9.56 -4.49 -21.36
CA ASP A 228 9.00 -5.72 -20.80
C ASP A 228 7.53 -5.56 -20.42
N ASN A 229 6.65 -6.11 -21.24
CA ASN A 229 5.21 -6.12 -21.01
C ASN A 229 4.74 -7.36 -20.20
N ASN A 230 5.66 -8.24 -19.80
CA ASN A 230 5.36 -9.41 -18.98
C ASN A 230 5.57 -9.17 -17.48
N LYS A 231 6.01 -7.97 -17.10
CA LYS A 231 6.22 -7.57 -15.71
C LYS A 231 5.43 -6.31 -15.40
N ARG A 232 4.48 -6.39 -14.45
CA ARG A 232 3.72 -5.22 -14.01
C ARG A 232 4.66 -4.19 -13.40
N VAL A 233 4.50 -2.95 -13.82
CA VAL A 233 5.16 -1.80 -13.21
C VAL A 233 4.52 -1.53 -11.86
N PHE A 234 5.34 -1.18 -10.87
CA PHE A 234 4.86 -0.63 -9.61
C PHE A 234 5.72 0.56 -9.19
N LEU A 235 5.05 1.68 -8.97
CA LEU A 235 5.65 2.95 -8.58
C LEU A 235 5.12 3.40 -7.22
N LEU A 236 5.99 3.97 -6.40
CA LEU A 236 5.61 4.69 -5.18
C LEU A 236 6.11 6.13 -5.30
N THR A 237 5.24 7.13 -5.05
CA THR A 237 5.60 8.54 -5.11
C THR A 237 5.00 9.34 -3.98
N ARG A 238 5.73 10.38 -3.50
CA ARG A 238 5.31 11.27 -2.39
C ARG A 238 4.28 12.31 -2.81
N SER A 239 4.05 12.49 -4.09
CA SER A 239 3.13 13.51 -4.60
C SER A 239 2.20 12.94 -5.66
N GLY A 240 1.02 13.56 -5.79
CA GLY A 240 0.00 13.18 -6.74
C GLY A 240 -0.43 14.34 -7.63
N PHE A 241 -0.92 14.01 -8.81
CA PHE A 241 -1.58 14.92 -9.73
C PHE A 241 -2.68 14.18 -10.50
N ALA A 242 -3.64 14.90 -11.08
CA ALA A 242 -4.74 14.32 -11.84
C ALA A 242 -4.22 13.37 -12.93
N GLY A 243 -4.69 12.12 -12.92
CA GLY A 243 -4.28 11.09 -13.87
C GLY A 243 -3.10 10.23 -13.46
N LEU A 244 -2.49 10.46 -12.27
CA LEU A 244 -1.34 9.69 -11.80
C LEU A 244 -1.65 8.19 -11.68
N GLN A 245 -2.88 7.82 -11.34
CA GLN A 245 -3.31 6.43 -11.18
C GLN A 245 -3.05 5.56 -12.41
N ARG A 246 -3.07 6.13 -13.63
CA ARG A 246 -2.87 5.38 -14.88
C ARG A 246 -1.48 4.79 -15.05
N TYR A 247 -0.51 5.25 -14.27
CA TYR A 247 0.89 4.81 -14.32
C TYR A 247 1.23 3.77 -13.23
N SER A 248 0.25 3.00 -12.76
CA SER A 248 0.47 1.98 -11.73
C SER A 248 1.17 2.53 -10.48
N THR A 249 0.69 3.69 -10.02
CA THR A 249 1.35 4.46 -8.96
C THR A 249 0.55 4.40 -7.67
N ALA A 250 1.24 4.10 -6.58
CA ALA A 250 0.78 4.36 -5.23
C ALA A 250 1.38 5.67 -4.71
N THR A 251 0.67 6.31 -3.78
CA THR A 251 1.17 7.49 -3.07
C THR A 251 1.32 7.22 -1.58
N TRP A 252 2.24 7.95 -0.93
CA TRP A 252 2.29 8.01 0.53
C TRP A 252 2.35 9.46 1.00
N SER A 253 2.10 9.66 2.28
CA SER A 253 1.93 10.98 2.89
C SER A 253 3.23 11.73 3.21
N GLY A 254 4.40 11.22 2.82
CA GLY A 254 5.70 11.86 3.07
C GLY A 254 6.22 11.63 4.49
N ASP A 255 7.14 12.49 4.90
CA ASP A 255 7.95 12.39 6.11
C ASP A 255 7.16 12.85 7.36
N ILE A 256 6.09 12.14 7.68
CA ILE A 256 5.21 12.45 8.81
C ILE A 256 5.88 12.18 10.15
N ALA A 257 5.48 12.91 11.20
CA ALA A 257 6.05 12.72 12.52
C ALA A 257 5.49 11.47 13.23
N THR A 258 6.29 10.90 14.14
CA THR A 258 5.91 9.77 14.99
C THR A 258 5.10 10.28 16.18
N ARG A 259 3.82 10.61 15.91
CA ARG A 259 2.89 11.18 16.88
C ARG A 259 1.50 10.62 16.71
N TRP A 260 0.71 10.65 17.76
CA TRP A 260 -0.70 10.23 17.73
C TRP A 260 -1.57 11.12 16.84
N GLU A 261 -1.31 12.42 16.83
CA GLU A 261 -2.02 13.40 15.99
C GLU A 261 -1.71 13.18 14.50
N ASP A 262 -0.45 12.88 14.18
CA ASP A 262 -0.05 12.53 12.80
C ASP A 262 -0.71 11.24 12.37
N MET A 263 -0.73 10.20 13.21
CA MET A 263 -1.44 8.96 12.92
C MET A 263 -2.93 9.20 12.66
N LYS A 264 -3.59 10.00 13.50
CA LYS A 264 -5.00 10.38 13.31
C LYS A 264 -5.23 11.07 11.97
N ALA A 265 -4.36 12.03 11.63
CA ALA A 265 -4.46 12.77 10.38
C ALA A 265 -4.32 11.87 9.13
N GLN A 266 -3.55 10.77 9.24
CA GLN A 266 -3.38 9.83 8.12
C GLN A 266 -4.68 9.13 7.73
N ILE A 267 -5.62 8.95 8.65
CA ILE A 267 -6.90 8.29 8.33
C ILE A 267 -7.64 9.11 7.29
N SER A 268 -7.93 10.38 7.60
CA SER A 268 -8.62 11.29 6.68
C SER A 268 -7.79 11.62 5.44
N ALA A 269 -6.45 11.68 5.54
CA ALA A 269 -5.57 11.89 4.39
C ALA A 269 -5.72 10.77 3.35
N GLY A 270 -5.67 9.50 3.77
CA GLY A 270 -5.87 8.36 2.88
C GLY A 270 -7.25 8.35 2.22
N LEU A 271 -8.30 8.68 2.97
CA LEU A 271 -9.66 8.79 2.45
C LEU A 271 -9.79 9.88 1.38
N ASN A 272 -9.17 11.03 1.59
CA ASN A 272 -9.17 12.13 0.62
C ASN A 272 -8.38 11.80 -0.66
N PHE A 273 -7.24 11.11 -0.55
CA PHE A 273 -6.52 10.60 -1.72
C PHE A 273 -7.38 9.64 -2.54
N ALA A 274 -8.03 8.70 -1.87
CA ALA A 274 -8.92 7.73 -2.51
C ALA A 274 -10.07 8.42 -3.26
N MET A 275 -10.74 9.38 -2.61
CA MET A 275 -11.81 10.19 -3.22
C MET A 275 -11.31 11.09 -4.38
N SER A 276 -10.02 11.43 -4.41
CA SER A 276 -9.40 12.17 -5.51
C SER A 276 -9.07 11.30 -6.74
N GLY A 277 -9.47 10.02 -6.73
CA GLY A 277 -9.30 9.09 -7.84
C GLY A 277 -8.01 8.29 -7.83
N ILE A 278 -7.17 8.41 -6.78
CA ILE A 278 -5.94 7.63 -6.58
C ILE A 278 -6.24 6.46 -5.63
N PRO A 279 -6.41 5.22 -6.15
CA PRO A 279 -6.95 4.11 -5.35
C PRO A 279 -5.91 3.45 -4.44
N TYR A 280 -4.63 3.59 -4.75
CA TYR A 280 -3.54 2.97 -4.00
C TYR A 280 -2.79 4.01 -3.18
N TRP A 281 -2.91 3.88 -1.87
CA TRP A 281 -2.32 4.78 -0.90
C TRP A 281 -1.70 3.99 0.26
N THR A 282 -0.69 4.58 0.86
CA THR A 282 -0.05 4.10 2.08
C THR A 282 0.46 5.29 2.91
N MET A 283 1.15 4.99 3.97
CA MET A 283 1.83 5.93 4.85
C MET A 283 3.08 5.26 5.42
N ASP A 284 3.92 6.02 6.09
CA ASP A 284 5.00 5.46 6.90
C ASP A 284 4.42 4.95 8.22
N ILE A 285 4.16 3.65 8.32
CA ILE A 285 3.67 3.05 9.56
C ILE A 285 4.72 3.25 10.65
N GLY A 286 4.29 3.87 11.75
CA GLY A 286 5.15 4.28 12.85
C GLY A 286 5.68 5.71 12.75
N GLY A 287 5.37 6.43 11.66
CA GLY A 287 5.91 7.77 11.36
C GLY A 287 7.35 7.74 10.86
N PHE A 288 7.74 8.70 10.03
CA PHE A 288 9.10 8.81 9.51
C PHE A 288 10.02 9.54 10.50
N CYS A 289 9.67 10.81 10.86
CA CYS A 289 10.44 11.65 11.76
C CYS A 289 10.19 11.27 13.22
N VAL A 290 11.14 10.58 13.84
CA VAL A 290 10.98 10.04 15.20
C VAL A 290 11.36 11.06 16.25
N GLU A 291 10.49 11.26 17.27
CA GLU A 291 10.79 12.11 18.41
C GLU A 291 11.98 11.55 19.22
N ASN A 292 12.87 12.45 19.65
CA ASN A 292 14.08 12.09 20.39
C ASN A 292 13.81 11.25 21.64
N ARG A 293 12.66 11.43 22.30
CA ARG A 293 12.27 10.64 23.48
C ARG A 293 12.09 9.15 23.16
N TYR A 294 11.52 8.82 22.01
CA TYR A 294 11.38 7.43 21.57
C TYR A 294 12.72 6.81 21.18
N VAL A 295 13.60 7.60 20.54
CA VAL A 295 14.98 7.19 20.24
C VAL A 295 15.72 6.85 21.54
N ALA A 296 15.64 7.73 22.55
CA ALA A 296 16.26 7.52 23.86
C ALA A 296 15.65 6.32 24.59
N GLY A 297 14.33 6.18 24.58
CA GLY A 297 13.61 5.06 25.18
C GLY A 297 14.00 3.72 24.59
N GLN A 298 14.15 3.64 23.27
CA GLN A 298 14.58 2.41 22.59
C GLN A 298 16.07 2.08 22.86
N LYS A 299 16.94 3.08 22.89
CA LYS A 299 18.35 2.89 23.28
C LYS A 299 18.46 2.32 24.69
N GLN A 300 17.75 2.91 25.67
CA GLN A 300 17.69 2.39 27.03
C GLN A 300 17.19 0.94 27.09
N TRP A 301 16.10 0.61 26.35
CA TRP A 301 15.63 -0.77 26.25
C TRP A 301 16.69 -1.70 25.69
N ASN A 302 17.42 -1.30 24.64
CA ASN A 302 18.46 -2.14 24.05
C ASN A 302 19.60 -2.45 25.03
N GLU A 303 19.94 -1.49 25.88
CA GLU A 303 21.01 -1.62 26.89
C GLU A 303 20.55 -2.40 28.13
N THR A 304 19.38 -2.10 28.66
CA THR A 304 18.96 -2.58 29.99
C THR A 304 17.89 -3.67 29.95
N LYS A 305 17.23 -3.86 28.81
CA LYS A 305 16.02 -4.69 28.63
C LYS A 305 14.87 -4.31 29.58
N THR A 306 14.86 -3.05 30.05
CA THR A 306 13.82 -2.52 30.94
C THR A 306 13.03 -1.45 30.18
N GLU A 307 11.71 -1.60 30.14
CA GLU A 307 10.82 -0.60 29.55
C GLU A 307 10.72 0.65 30.42
N ASN A 308 10.79 1.79 29.78
CA ASN A 308 10.39 3.10 30.35
C ASN A 308 9.07 3.60 29.72
N ALA A 309 8.61 4.76 30.16
CA ALA A 309 7.35 5.33 29.67
C ALA A 309 7.38 5.56 28.14
N ASP A 310 8.48 6.08 27.60
CA ASP A 310 8.62 6.40 26.16
C ASP A 310 8.70 5.15 25.30
N SER A 311 9.40 4.09 25.75
CA SER A 311 9.44 2.82 25.01
C SER A 311 8.09 2.10 25.02
N LYS A 312 7.31 2.21 26.10
CA LYS A 312 5.94 1.68 26.18
C LYS A 312 5.00 2.40 25.19
N GLU A 313 5.05 3.71 25.19
CA GLU A 313 4.25 4.52 24.28
C GLU A 313 4.65 4.28 22.82
N TRP A 314 5.95 4.22 22.51
CA TRP A 314 6.47 3.86 21.20
C TRP A 314 5.91 2.54 20.68
N ARG A 315 5.90 1.50 21.51
CA ARG A 315 5.34 0.19 21.16
C ARG A 315 3.85 0.24 20.91
N GLU A 316 3.10 0.94 21.76
CA GLU A 316 1.66 1.07 21.55
C GLU A 316 1.33 1.89 20.30
N LEU A 317 2.01 3.00 20.05
CA LEU A 317 1.84 3.81 18.84
C LEU A 317 2.08 2.97 17.58
N ASN A 318 3.20 2.24 17.52
CA ASN A 318 3.47 1.35 16.40
C ASN A 318 2.41 0.26 16.27
N THR A 319 2.00 -0.37 17.37
CA THR A 319 0.95 -1.40 17.36
C THR A 319 -0.33 -0.87 16.73
N ARG A 320 -0.81 0.30 17.18
CA ARG A 320 -2.03 0.92 16.66
C ARG A 320 -1.87 1.33 15.19
N TRP A 321 -0.70 1.79 14.81
CA TRP A 321 -0.42 2.16 13.42
C TRP A 321 -0.36 0.94 12.48
N PHE A 322 0.23 -0.17 12.92
CA PHE A 322 0.19 -1.44 12.18
C PHE A 322 -1.22 -2.01 12.06
N GLN A 323 -2.05 -1.91 13.11
CA GLN A 323 -3.46 -2.29 13.07
C GLN A 323 -4.22 -1.50 11.99
N PHE A 324 -4.01 -0.19 11.92
CA PHE A 324 -4.58 0.66 10.88
C PHE A 324 -4.00 0.31 9.49
N GLY A 325 -2.70 0.24 9.36
CA GLY A 325 -2.01 -0.01 8.10
C GLY A 325 -2.40 -1.33 7.43
N ALA A 326 -2.75 -2.36 8.20
CA ALA A 326 -3.20 -3.65 7.67
C ALA A 326 -4.47 -3.54 6.80
N PHE A 327 -5.25 -2.47 6.98
CA PHE A 327 -6.46 -2.15 6.21
C PHE A 327 -6.29 -0.92 5.30
N CYS A 328 -5.05 -0.55 4.98
CA CYS A 328 -4.77 0.38 3.88
C CYS A 328 -4.61 -0.39 2.55
N PRO A 329 -4.80 0.26 1.39
CA PRO A 329 -4.55 -0.38 0.10
C PRO A 329 -3.17 -1.03 0.01
N LEU A 330 -2.14 -0.37 0.54
CA LEU A 330 -0.79 -0.94 0.69
C LEU A 330 -0.37 -0.96 2.17
N TYR A 331 0.35 -2.00 2.57
CA TYR A 331 0.76 -2.25 3.95
C TYR A 331 2.28 -2.16 4.08
N ARG A 332 2.80 -0.97 4.48
CA ARG A 332 4.21 -0.62 4.44
C ARG A 332 4.69 0.02 5.75
N ALA A 333 5.66 -0.57 6.42
CA ALA A 333 6.39 0.10 7.50
C ALA A 333 7.64 0.82 6.95
N HIS A 334 7.89 2.05 7.42
CA HIS A 334 9.05 2.84 7.05
C HIS A 334 9.34 3.93 8.10
N GLY A 335 10.59 4.36 8.20
CA GLY A 335 10.99 5.53 8.99
C GLY A 335 12.41 5.44 9.52
N GLN A 336 12.80 6.52 10.22
CA GLN A 336 14.06 6.63 10.94
C GLN A 336 14.11 5.66 12.12
N TYR A 337 15.31 5.48 12.70
CA TYR A 337 15.48 4.69 13.93
C TYR A 337 14.58 5.25 15.06
N PRO A 338 13.90 4.38 15.85
CA PRO A 338 14.04 2.90 15.99
C PRO A 338 13.45 2.09 14.82
N LEU A 339 14.00 0.88 14.65
CA LEU A 339 13.65 -0.02 13.57
C LEU A 339 12.20 -0.54 13.67
N ARG A 340 11.59 -0.86 12.52
CA ARG A 340 10.16 -1.22 12.41
C ARG A 340 9.91 -2.70 12.19
N GLU A 341 10.94 -3.54 12.13
CA GLU A 341 10.75 -4.97 12.13
C GLU A 341 10.03 -5.38 13.44
N PRO A 342 9.03 -6.28 13.40
CA PRO A 342 8.22 -6.59 14.58
C PRO A 342 9.03 -6.95 15.84
N TRP A 343 10.14 -7.68 15.68
CA TRP A 343 11.05 -8.07 16.78
C TRP A 343 11.96 -6.95 17.30
N GLU A 344 12.11 -5.88 16.50
CA GLU A 344 12.83 -4.67 16.93
C GLU A 344 11.90 -3.73 17.69
N ILE A 345 10.60 -3.69 17.33
CA ILE A 345 9.59 -2.92 18.06
C ILE A 345 9.38 -3.52 19.45
N ALA A 346 9.22 -4.83 19.55
CA ALA A 346 8.99 -5.54 20.82
C ALA A 346 9.49 -6.99 20.76
N PRO A 347 9.90 -7.58 21.89
CA PRO A 347 10.31 -8.98 21.94
C PRO A 347 9.15 -9.92 21.60
N GLU A 348 9.49 -11.10 21.07
CA GLU A 348 8.52 -12.17 20.82
C GLU A 348 7.71 -12.50 22.09
N GLY A 349 6.39 -12.65 21.93
CA GLY A 349 5.46 -12.85 23.04
C GLY A 349 4.94 -11.56 23.69
N HIS A 350 5.54 -10.40 23.43
CA HIS A 350 4.99 -9.13 23.89
C HIS A 350 3.68 -8.81 23.14
N PRO A 351 2.66 -8.18 23.77
CA PRO A 351 1.39 -7.85 23.12
C PRO A 351 1.55 -7.05 21.81
N ALA A 352 2.52 -6.12 21.73
CA ALA A 352 2.83 -5.38 20.53
C ALA A 352 3.29 -6.30 19.38
N TYR A 353 4.28 -7.17 19.65
CA TYR A 353 4.75 -8.14 18.67
C TYR A 353 3.61 -9.05 18.20
N ASN A 354 2.85 -9.62 19.14
CA ASN A 354 1.76 -10.54 18.85
C ASN A 354 0.68 -9.87 17.99
N SER A 355 0.34 -8.62 18.28
CA SER A 355 -0.63 -7.85 17.49
C SER A 355 -0.13 -7.57 16.07
N ILE A 356 1.10 -7.10 15.91
CA ILE A 356 1.69 -6.80 14.60
C ILE A 356 1.73 -8.07 13.74
N VAL A 357 2.19 -9.19 14.31
CA VAL A 357 2.24 -10.48 13.60
C VAL A 357 0.84 -10.98 13.24
N TYR A 358 -0.14 -10.84 14.16
CA TYR A 358 -1.52 -11.21 13.88
C TYR A 358 -2.10 -10.46 12.68
N TYR A 359 -1.98 -9.11 12.64
CA TYR A 359 -2.52 -8.32 11.55
C TYR A 359 -1.76 -8.53 10.23
N THR A 360 -0.46 -8.80 10.32
CA THR A 360 0.31 -9.18 9.14
C THR A 360 -0.19 -10.50 8.57
N LYS A 361 -0.42 -11.53 9.39
CA LYS A 361 -1.00 -12.80 8.94
C LYS A 361 -2.43 -12.63 8.43
N LEU A 362 -3.28 -11.88 9.14
CA LEU A 362 -4.65 -11.60 8.72
C LEU A 362 -4.69 -10.93 7.34
N ARG A 363 -3.75 -10.00 7.05
CA ARG A 363 -3.61 -9.38 5.72
C ARG A 363 -3.40 -10.43 4.63
N TYR A 364 -2.59 -11.46 4.90
CA TYR A 364 -2.34 -12.54 3.95
C TYR A 364 -3.52 -13.52 3.83
N ASN A 365 -4.21 -13.79 4.93
CA ASN A 365 -5.45 -14.57 4.86
C ASN A 365 -6.54 -13.85 4.06
N LEU A 366 -6.59 -12.51 4.11
CA LEU A 366 -7.47 -11.67 3.31
C LEU A 366 -7.02 -11.50 1.85
N MET A 367 -5.93 -12.13 1.40
CA MET A 367 -5.40 -11.90 0.05
C MET A 367 -6.43 -12.19 -1.07
N PRO A 368 -7.28 -13.24 -1.02
CA PRO A 368 -8.33 -13.43 -2.00
C PRO A 368 -9.33 -12.27 -2.06
N TYR A 369 -9.68 -11.69 -0.92
CA TYR A 369 -10.51 -10.50 -0.83
C TYR A 369 -9.79 -9.26 -1.38
N ILE A 370 -8.58 -8.97 -0.89
CA ILE A 370 -7.82 -7.77 -1.24
C ILE A 370 -7.46 -7.73 -2.73
N TYR A 371 -7.06 -8.88 -3.30
CA TYR A 371 -6.73 -8.93 -4.71
C TYR A 371 -7.96 -8.80 -5.62
N SER A 372 -9.12 -9.28 -5.15
CA SER A 372 -10.40 -9.02 -5.83
C SER A 372 -10.76 -7.52 -5.81
N LEU A 373 -10.47 -6.78 -4.72
CA LEU A 373 -10.63 -5.33 -4.71
C LEU A 373 -9.72 -4.63 -5.73
N ALA A 374 -8.48 -5.12 -5.90
CA ALA A 374 -7.59 -4.63 -6.95
C ALA A 374 -8.15 -4.89 -8.36
N GLY A 375 -8.77 -6.05 -8.59
CA GLY A 375 -9.54 -6.34 -9.80
C GLY A 375 -10.69 -5.35 -9.99
N MET A 376 -11.50 -5.11 -8.97
CA MET A 376 -12.59 -4.12 -9.00
C MET A 376 -12.09 -2.71 -9.35
N THR A 377 -10.89 -2.33 -8.93
CA THR A 377 -10.28 -1.04 -9.26
C THR A 377 -10.08 -0.87 -10.77
N TRP A 378 -9.73 -1.91 -11.49
CA TRP A 378 -9.59 -1.90 -12.93
C TRP A 378 -10.93 -2.02 -13.67
N PHE A 379 -11.78 -2.97 -13.25
CA PHE A 379 -13.01 -3.30 -13.98
C PHE A 379 -14.18 -2.36 -13.67
N LYS A 380 -14.26 -1.86 -12.42
CA LYS A 380 -15.37 -1.04 -11.92
C LYS A 380 -14.93 0.35 -11.42
N ASP A 381 -13.68 0.74 -11.63
CA ASP A 381 -13.09 2.00 -11.08
C ASP A 381 -13.24 2.13 -9.55
N TYR A 382 -13.29 1.01 -8.85
CA TYR A 382 -13.59 0.91 -7.42
C TYR A 382 -12.52 1.57 -6.54
N THR A 383 -12.95 2.10 -5.40
CA THR A 383 -12.11 2.71 -4.37
C THR A 383 -11.98 1.75 -3.18
N ILE A 384 -10.75 1.30 -2.88
CA ILE A 384 -10.49 0.24 -1.88
C ILE A 384 -10.70 0.73 -0.44
N MET A 385 -10.13 1.90 -0.11
CA MET A 385 -10.27 2.57 1.18
C MET A 385 -11.30 3.69 1.02
N ARG A 386 -12.49 3.52 1.62
CA ARG A 386 -13.68 4.32 1.33
C ARG A 386 -14.12 5.11 2.55
N PRO A 387 -14.28 6.44 2.49
CA PRO A 387 -14.98 7.15 3.55
C PRO A 387 -16.43 6.66 3.63
N LEU A 388 -16.99 6.65 4.84
CA LEU A 388 -18.33 6.11 5.08
C LEU A 388 -19.40 6.77 4.19
N VAL A 389 -19.22 8.04 3.83
CA VAL A 389 -20.16 8.80 2.99
C VAL A 389 -20.29 8.22 1.58
N MET A 390 -19.32 7.45 1.07
CA MET A 390 -19.45 6.80 -0.24
C MET A 390 -20.48 5.67 -0.25
N ASP A 391 -20.57 4.92 0.85
CA ASP A 391 -21.45 3.73 0.95
C ASP A 391 -22.79 4.02 1.66
N PHE A 392 -22.86 5.11 2.42
CA PHE A 392 -24.01 5.44 3.27
C PHE A 392 -24.52 6.87 3.01
N THR A 393 -24.71 7.23 1.73
CA THR A 393 -25.07 8.59 1.27
C THR A 393 -26.36 9.14 1.89
N SER A 394 -27.31 8.28 2.22
CA SER A 394 -28.58 8.66 2.88
C SER A 394 -28.46 8.88 4.39
N ASP A 395 -27.34 8.51 5.00
CA ASP A 395 -27.08 8.68 6.43
C ASP A 395 -26.24 9.93 6.70
N THR A 396 -26.90 11.05 6.97
CA THR A 396 -26.24 12.34 7.19
C THR A 396 -25.25 12.36 8.36
N ASN A 397 -25.30 11.39 9.28
CA ASN A 397 -24.37 11.30 10.38
C ASN A 397 -22.94 10.94 9.93
N VAL A 398 -22.77 10.33 8.75
CA VAL A 398 -21.45 9.94 8.25
C VAL A 398 -20.70 11.04 7.51
N ASN A 399 -21.37 12.15 7.16
CA ASN A 399 -20.81 13.20 6.28
C ASN A 399 -19.45 13.75 6.71
N ASN A 400 -19.17 13.78 8.01
CA ASN A 400 -17.95 14.35 8.59
C ASN A 400 -17.15 13.34 9.41
N ILE A 401 -17.40 12.04 9.27
CA ILE A 401 -16.61 11.01 9.95
C ILE A 401 -15.33 10.76 9.16
N GLY A 402 -14.19 11.26 9.66
CA GLY A 402 -12.87 11.13 9.03
C GLY A 402 -11.93 10.14 9.73
N ASP A 403 -12.42 9.40 10.73
CA ASP A 403 -11.64 8.48 11.56
C ASP A 403 -12.20 7.04 11.61
N GLN A 404 -13.15 6.76 10.71
CA GLN A 404 -13.68 5.43 10.41
C GLN A 404 -13.84 5.31 8.89
N PHE A 405 -13.67 4.11 8.36
CA PHE A 405 -13.77 3.90 6.91
C PHE A 405 -14.16 2.46 6.58
N MET A 406 -14.65 2.27 5.34
CA MET A 406 -14.82 0.94 4.76
C MET A 406 -13.53 0.51 4.04
N PHE A 407 -13.09 -0.71 4.29
CA PHE A 407 -12.06 -1.39 3.51
C PHE A 407 -12.74 -2.42 2.60
N GLY A 408 -12.91 -2.05 1.34
CA GLY A 408 -13.81 -2.73 0.43
C GLY A 408 -15.27 -2.67 0.89
N PRO A 409 -16.16 -3.50 0.35
CA PRO A 409 -17.58 -3.46 0.66
C PRO A 409 -17.94 -4.01 2.04
N SER A 410 -17.04 -4.76 2.69
CA SER A 410 -17.37 -5.59 3.84
C SER A 410 -16.89 -5.06 5.18
N PHE A 411 -15.69 -4.52 5.29
CA PHE A 411 -15.07 -4.21 6.57
C PHE A 411 -15.17 -2.73 6.94
N MET A 412 -15.75 -2.43 8.10
CA MET A 412 -15.63 -1.12 8.74
C MET A 412 -14.49 -1.14 9.74
N VAL A 413 -13.52 -0.24 9.55
CA VAL A 413 -12.31 -0.12 10.35
C VAL A 413 -12.37 1.17 11.17
N SER A 414 -12.11 1.08 12.47
CA SER A 414 -12.13 2.24 13.38
C SER A 414 -10.80 2.32 14.15
N PRO A 415 -9.74 2.92 13.57
CA PRO A 415 -8.42 2.98 14.19
C PRO A 415 -8.41 3.65 15.56
N VAL A 416 -7.54 3.20 16.45
CA VAL A 416 -7.33 3.79 17.78
C VAL A 416 -6.08 4.67 17.71
N TYR A 417 -6.24 5.94 17.98
CA TYR A 417 -5.21 6.97 17.79
C TYR A 417 -4.93 7.80 19.06
N GLU A 418 -5.16 7.19 20.23
CA GLU A 418 -4.86 7.80 21.53
C GLU A 418 -4.08 6.81 22.40
N TYR A 419 -3.00 7.31 23.04
CA TYR A 419 -2.19 6.49 23.93
C TYR A 419 -2.99 6.00 25.12
N GLY A 420 -2.88 4.71 25.40
CA GLY A 420 -3.54 4.08 26.53
C GLY A 420 -5.06 3.86 26.37
N ALA A 421 -5.65 4.26 25.25
CA ALA A 421 -7.08 4.01 25.02
C ALA A 421 -7.37 2.49 24.92
N ARG A 422 -8.47 2.04 25.56
CA ARG A 422 -8.94 0.64 25.54
C ARG A 422 -10.42 0.54 25.14
N SER A 423 -11.01 1.66 24.78
CA SER A 423 -12.30 1.80 24.11
C SER A 423 -12.28 3.04 23.22
N ARG A 424 -13.21 3.12 22.30
CA ARG A 424 -13.51 4.34 21.54
C ARG A 424 -14.97 4.39 21.12
N GLU A 425 -15.51 5.59 20.93
CA GLU A 425 -16.82 5.78 20.29
C GLU A 425 -16.72 5.38 18.80
N VAL A 426 -17.65 4.55 18.34
CA VAL A 426 -17.84 4.15 16.95
C VAL A 426 -19.26 4.47 16.53
N TYR A 427 -19.42 5.13 15.40
CA TYR A 427 -20.71 5.25 14.74
C TYR A 427 -20.89 4.06 13.80
N PHE A 428 -21.99 3.36 13.96
CA PHE A 428 -22.41 2.28 13.06
C PHE A 428 -23.37 2.88 12.02
N PRO A 429 -22.98 3.05 10.76
CA PRO A 429 -23.87 3.59 9.73
C PRO A 429 -25.17 2.81 9.60
N LYS A 430 -26.21 3.48 9.12
CA LYS A 430 -27.50 2.85 8.84
C LYS A 430 -27.33 1.77 7.78
N ALA A 431 -27.43 0.54 8.22
CA ALA A 431 -27.41 -0.69 7.45
C ALA A 431 -28.23 -1.72 8.22
N GLU A 432 -28.47 -2.89 7.61
CA GLU A 432 -29.23 -3.97 8.25
C GLU A 432 -28.54 -4.50 9.52
N GLY A 433 -27.22 -4.35 9.61
CA GLY A 433 -26.44 -4.64 10.81
C GLY A 433 -24.96 -4.77 10.56
N TRP A 434 -24.24 -4.97 11.65
CA TRP A 434 -22.80 -5.10 11.74
C TRP A 434 -22.43 -6.26 12.64
N TYR A 435 -21.32 -6.92 12.36
CA TYR A 435 -20.80 -8.02 13.18
C TYR A 435 -19.41 -7.68 13.66
N ASP A 436 -19.18 -7.73 14.97
CA ASP A 436 -17.82 -7.66 15.50
C ASP A 436 -17.00 -8.84 14.95
N PHE A 437 -15.92 -8.53 14.25
CA PHE A 437 -15.10 -9.53 13.55
C PHE A 437 -14.53 -10.60 14.48
N TYR A 438 -14.14 -10.21 15.68
CA TYR A 438 -13.45 -11.10 16.62
C TYR A 438 -14.39 -11.95 17.46
N THR A 439 -15.61 -11.51 17.65
CA THR A 439 -16.57 -12.21 18.52
C THR A 439 -17.79 -12.75 17.78
N GLY A 440 -18.04 -12.28 16.58
CA GLY A 440 -19.23 -12.59 15.80
C GLY A 440 -20.51 -11.96 16.35
N LYS A 441 -20.43 -11.08 17.35
CA LYS A 441 -21.61 -10.44 17.95
C LYS A 441 -22.20 -9.41 17.01
N PHE A 442 -23.53 -9.45 16.93
CA PHE A 442 -24.30 -8.50 16.13
C PHE A 442 -24.37 -7.13 16.81
N GLN A 443 -24.32 -6.07 15.99
CA GLN A 443 -24.48 -4.69 16.35
C GLN A 443 -25.46 -4.00 15.40
N GLN A 444 -26.48 -3.33 15.95
CA GLN A 444 -27.45 -2.57 15.17
C GLN A 444 -26.82 -1.38 14.44
N GLY A 445 -27.27 -1.11 13.20
CA GLY A 445 -26.92 0.10 12.46
C GLY A 445 -27.68 1.35 12.93
N GLY A 446 -27.19 2.54 12.54
CA GLY A 446 -27.79 3.84 12.86
C GLY A 446 -27.53 4.32 14.28
N VAL A 447 -26.55 3.77 14.99
CA VAL A 447 -26.28 4.07 16.41
C VAL A 447 -24.80 4.37 16.67
N LYS A 448 -24.53 5.12 17.74
CA LYS A 448 -23.20 5.26 18.32
C LYS A 448 -23.05 4.33 19.51
N ALA A 449 -21.88 3.74 19.67
CA ALA A 449 -21.56 2.93 20.83
C ALA A 449 -20.09 3.12 21.23
N ASP A 450 -19.81 3.07 22.54
CA ASP A 450 -18.46 2.93 23.05
C ASP A 450 -18.06 1.45 22.98
N VAL A 451 -17.10 1.14 22.10
CA VAL A 451 -16.66 -0.22 21.82
C VAL A 451 -15.30 -0.50 22.46
N LYS A 452 -15.09 -1.74 22.89
CA LYS A 452 -13.80 -2.18 23.43
C LYS A 452 -12.72 -2.13 22.34
N ALA A 453 -11.58 -1.61 22.70
CA ALA A 453 -10.38 -1.53 21.87
C ALA A 453 -9.16 -2.02 22.67
N PRO A 454 -9.07 -3.32 23.00
CA PRO A 454 -7.93 -3.85 23.74
C PRO A 454 -6.63 -3.58 22.97
N TYR A 455 -5.51 -3.62 23.67
CA TYR A 455 -4.20 -3.28 23.10
C TYR A 455 -3.93 -3.99 21.78
N GLU A 456 -4.26 -5.27 21.68
CA GLU A 456 -3.96 -6.12 20.53
C GLU A 456 -4.98 -6.06 19.41
N ARG A 457 -6.07 -5.27 19.54
CA ARG A 457 -7.16 -5.27 18.55
C ARG A 457 -7.61 -3.86 18.19
N VAL A 458 -7.78 -3.62 16.89
CA VAL A 458 -8.53 -2.47 16.36
C VAL A 458 -10.01 -2.83 16.31
N PRO A 459 -10.95 -1.95 16.67
CA PRO A 459 -12.37 -2.20 16.39
C PRO A 459 -12.61 -2.42 14.90
N LEU A 460 -13.04 -3.63 14.56
CA LEU A 460 -13.24 -4.12 13.21
C LEU A 460 -14.60 -4.81 13.12
N TYR A 461 -15.42 -4.33 12.20
CA TYR A 461 -16.79 -4.82 12.02
C TYR A 461 -17.02 -5.22 10.58
N VAL A 462 -17.87 -6.21 10.37
CA VAL A 462 -18.27 -6.68 9.04
C VAL A 462 -19.75 -6.36 8.83
N ARG A 463 -20.06 -5.77 7.68
CA ARG A 463 -21.43 -5.41 7.29
C ARG A 463 -22.28 -6.67 7.06
N ALA A 464 -23.54 -6.67 7.51
CA ALA A 464 -24.51 -7.70 7.13
C ALA A 464 -24.67 -7.76 5.59
N GLY A 465 -24.86 -8.95 5.04
CA GLY A 465 -24.82 -9.22 3.60
C GLY A 465 -23.44 -9.50 3.03
N SER A 466 -22.37 -9.36 3.82
CA SER A 466 -21.01 -9.56 3.29
C SER A 466 -20.68 -11.05 3.05
N ILE A 467 -20.01 -11.30 1.92
CA ILE A 467 -19.35 -12.57 1.60
C ILE A 467 -17.85 -12.31 1.58
N VAL A 468 -17.10 -12.89 2.52
CA VAL A 468 -15.68 -12.60 2.69
C VAL A 468 -14.85 -13.86 2.51
N PRO A 469 -14.02 -13.93 1.45
CA PRO A 469 -13.11 -15.06 1.23
C PRO A 469 -11.80 -14.88 2.01
N PHE A 470 -11.40 -15.92 2.74
CA PHE A 470 -10.12 -16.02 3.42
C PHE A 470 -9.30 -17.19 2.86
N GLY A 471 -8.05 -16.94 2.53
CA GLY A 471 -7.07 -17.95 2.17
C GLY A 471 -6.34 -18.54 3.39
N GLU A 472 -5.56 -19.57 3.12
CA GLU A 472 -4.71 -20.22 4.14
C GLU A 472 -3.54 -19.30 4.56
N ASP A 473 -2.89 -19.65 5.67
CA ASP A 473 -1.63 -19.03 6.10
C ASP A 473 -0.54 -19.19 5.03
N MET A 474 0.16 -18.11 4.71
CA MET A 474 1.26 -18.09 3.75
C MET A 474 2.36 -17.11 4.19
N GLN A 475 3.58 -17.31 3.67
CA GLN A 475 4.74 -16.47 3.95
C GLN A 475 4.97 -15.37 2.92
N TYR A 476 4.40 -15.53 1.72
CA TYR A 476 4.43 -14.59 0.61
C TYR A 476 3.23 -14.90 -0.32
N THR A 477 2.81 -13.93 -1.10
CA THR A 477 1.51 -13.96 -1.80
C THR A 477 1.38 -15.03 -2.89
N ASP A 478 2.48 -15.60 -3.37
CA ASP A 478 2.52 -16.69 -4.36
C ASP A 478 3.07 -18.01 -3.80
N GLU A 479 3.08 -18.19 -2.47
CA GLU A 479 3.57 -19.43 -1.82
C GLU A 479 2.74 -20.64 -2.19
N LYS A 480 1.44 -20.48 -2.29
CA LYS A 480 0.52 -21.55 -2.65
C LYS A 480 -0.71 -21.01 -3.37
N PRO A 481 -1.32 -21.84 -4.21
CA PRO A 481 -2.58 -21.47 -4.84
C PRO A 481 -3.70 -21.36 -3.81
N ALA A 482 -4.72 -20.56 -4.10
CA ALA A 482 -5.91 -20.42 -3.26
C ALA A 482 -6.90 -21.57 -3.53
N ASP A 483 -6.43 -22.82 -3.36
CA ASP A 483 -7.22 -24.03 -3.58
C ASP A 483 -8.19 -24.36 -2.44
N ARG A 484 -7.94 -23.76 -1.26
CA ARG A 484 -8.83 -23.80 -0.10
C ARG A 484 -9.16 -22.39 0.34
N ILE A 485 -10.42 -22.04 0.32
CA ILE A 485 -10.95 -20.74 0.74
C ILE A 485 -12.03 -20.95 1.78
N VAL A 486 -11.95 -20.22 2.89
CA VAL A 486 -13.04 -20.14 3.87
C VAL A 486 -13.89 -18.92 3.52
N LEU A 487 -15.16 -19.16 3.15
CA LEU A 487 -16.12 -18.11 2.86
C LEU A 487 -16.97 -17.82 4.11
N TYR A 488 -16.79 -16.64 4.68
CA TYR A 488 -17.68 -16.16 5.74
C TYR A 488 -18.85 -15.41 5.11
N VAL A 489 -20.09 -15.85 5.41
CA VAL A 489 -21.33 -15.21 4.98
C VAL A 489 -21.99 -14.58 6.21
N TYR A 490 -22.02 -13.26 6.23
CA TYR A 490 -22.61 -12.47 7.32
C TYR A 490 -24.06 -12.17 6.99
N GLN A 491 -24.97 -12.95 7.57
CA GLN A 491 -26.42 -12.90 7.31
C GLN A 491 -27.07 -11.57 7.75
N GLY A 492 -28.30 -11.31 7.34
CA GLY A 492 -29.08 -10.13 7.72
C GLY A 492 -29.38 -9.18 6.57
N ALA A 493 -28.79 -9.40 5.40
CA ALA A 493 -29.08 -8.71 4.14
C ALA A 493 -28.64 -9.57 2.96
N ASP A 494 -29.17 -9.28 1.78
CA ASP A 494 -28.63 -9.78 0.54
C ASP A 494 -27.19 -9.30 0.33
N GLY A 495 -26.38 -10.08 -0.39
CA GLY A 495 -25.00 -9.74 -0.61
C GLY A 495 -24.42 -10.30 -1.88
N GLU A 496 -23.40 -9.63 -2.37
CA GLU A 496 -22.65 -10.06 -3.54
C GLU A 496 -21.13 -9.91 -3.32
N PHE A 497 -20.36 -10.77 -3.94
CA PHE A 497 -18.92 -10.65 -4.05
C PHE A 497 -18.42 -11.36 -5.30
N THR A 498 -17.44 -10.80 -6.00
CA THR A 498 -16.80 -11.46 -7.13
C THR A 498 -15.34 -11.75 -6.79
N LEU A 499 -14.98 -13.03 -6.71
CA LEU A 499 -13.59 -13.45 -6.57
C LEU A 499 -12.87 -13.27 -7.90
N TYR A 500 -11.85 -12.45 -7.93
CA TYR A 500 -11.02 -12.17 -9.10
C TYR A 500 -9.67 -12.87 -8.99
N GLU A 501 -9.21 -13.46 -10.09
CA GLU A 501 -7.92 -14.10 -10.21
C GLU A 501 -7.30 -13.90 -11.59
N ASP A 502 -5.97 -13.77 -11.62
CA ASP A 502 -5.14 -13.75 -12.82
C ASP A 502 -3.72 -14.26 -12.49
N GLU A 503 -2.76 -14.10 -13.39
CA GLU A 503 -1.38 -14.54 -13.16
C GLU A 503 -0.62 -13.69 -12.10
N GLY A 504 -1.18 -12.57 -11.64
CA GLY A 504 -0.64 -11.73 -10.55
C GLY A 504 0.57 -10.87 -10.87
N VAL A 505 1.26 -11.07 -11.98
CA VAL A 505 2.57 -10.49 -12.27
C VAL A 505 2.71 -9.79 -13.62
N ASN A 506 1.80 -10.06 -14.55
CA ASN A 506 1.85 -9.56 -15.94
C ASN A 506 0.56 -8.82 -16.33
N TYR A 507 0.53 -8.31 -17.55
CA TYR A 507 -0.61 -7.56 -18.09
C TYR A 507 -1.57 -8.40 -18.96
N ASN A 508 -1.52 -9.73 -18.87
CA ASN A 508 -2.38 -10.61 -19.65
C ASN A 508 -3.87 -10.40 -19.34
N TYR A 509 -4.20 -9.87 -18.16
CA TYR A 509 -5.57 -9.47 -17.80
C TYR A 509 -6.15 -8.41 -18.75
N GLU A 510 -5.33 -7.51 -19.31
CA GLU A 510 -5.74 -6.53 -20.32
C GLU A 510 -6.20 -7.20 -21.63
N GLN A 511 -5.82 -8.45 -21.84
CA GLN A 511 -6.17 -9.29 -22.99
C GLN A 511 -7.24 -10.34 -22.65
N GLY A 512 -7.94 -10.18 -21.54
CA GLY A 512 -9.00 -11.10 -21.11
C GLY A 512 -8.49 -12.40 -20.45
N LYS A 513 -7.19 -12.46 -20.04
CA LYS A 513 -6.63 -13.61 -19.32
C LYS A 513 -6.77 -13.42 -17.81
N TYR A 514 -7.96 -13.64 -17.32
CA TYR A 514 -8.35 -13.62 -15.90
C TYR A 514 -9.58 -14.52 -15.70
N ALA A 515 -9.90 -14.78 -14.45
CA ALA A 515 -11.11 -15.47 -14.07
C ALA A 515 -11.88 -14.69 -13.00
N MET A 516 -13.21 -14.75 -13.08
CA MET A 516 -14.13 -14.22 -12.09
C MET A 516 -15.08 -15.32 -11.62
N ILE A 517 -15.33 -15.38 -10.32
CA ILE A 517 -16.32 -16.26 -9.71
C ILE A 517 -17.29 -15.36 -8.96
N PRO A 518 -18.48 -15.06 -9.55
CA PRO A 518 -19.51 -14.29 -8.86
C PRO A 518 -20.11 -15.12 -7.73
N MET A 519 -20.44 -14.47 -6.64
CA MET A 519 -21.08 -15.08 -5.47
C MET A 519 -22.23 -14.17 -5.02
N GLU A 520 -23.39 -14.76 -4.76
CA GLU A 520 -24.59 -14.06 -4.33
C GLU A 520 -25.17 -14.76 -3.11
N TYR A 521 -25.57 -13.98 -2.13
CA TYR A 521 -26.29 -14.47 -0.96
C TYR A 521 -27.67 -13.85 -0.92
N ASP A 522 -28.69 -14.71 -0.91
CA ASP A 522 -30.10 -14.35 -0.75
C ASP A 522 -30.50 -14.53 0.72
N GLU A 523 -30.87 -13.42 1.37
CA GLU A 523 -31.23 -13.42 2.79
C GLU A 523 -32.58 -14.07 3.05
N GLU A 524 -33.56 -13.91 2.16
CA GLU A 524 -34.89 -14.53 2.32
C GLU A 524 -34.80 -16.06 2.22
N GLU A 525 -34.09 -16.52 1.21
CA GLU A 525 -33.88 -17.94 0.97
C GLU A 525 -32.73 -18.55 1.79
N LYS A 526 -31.94 -17.73 2.51
CA LYS A 526 -30.73 -18.19 3.24
C LYS A 526 -29.81 -19.05 2.37
N THR A 527 -29.64 -18.66 1.14
CA THR A 527 -28.90 -19.43 0.14
C THR A 527 -27.72 -18.65 -0.39
N LEU A 528 -26.52 -19.23 -0.33
CA LEU A 528 -25.34 -18.75 -1.03
C LEU A 528 -25.25 -19.45 -2.38
N THR A 529 -25.20 -18.71 -3.47
CA THR A 529 -24.90 -19.20 -4.80
C THR A 529 -23.47 -18.81 -5.17
N ILE A 530 -22.61 -19.80 -5.40
CA ILE A 530 -21.31 -19.65 -6.00
C ILE A 530 -21.52 -19.86 -7.50
N GLY A 531 -21.51 -18.79 -8.26
CA GLY A 531 -21.87 -18.80 -9.68
C GLY A 531 -20.84 -19.49 -10.56
N LYS A 532 -21.18 -19.63 -11.83
CA LYS A 532 -20.29 -20.18 -12.84
C LYS A 532 -19.05 -19.31 -13.00
N ARG A 533 -17.88 -19.94 -13.06
CA ARG A 533 -16.61 -19.23 -13.32
C ARG A 533 -16.60 -18.64 -14.74
N GLU A 534 -16.28 -17.37 -14.83
CA GLU A 534 -16.14 -16.65 -16.08
C GLU A 534 -14.66 -16.43 -16.41
N GLY A 535 -14.27 -16.68 -17.65
CA GLY A 535 -12.90 -16.49 -18.11
C GLY A 535 -11.92 -17.59 -17.72
N SER A 536 -10.66 -17.39 -18.10
CA SER A 536 -9.56 -18.29 -17.81
C SER A 536 -8.21 -17.61 -18.00
N PHE A 537 -7.17 -18.13 -17.36
CA PHE A 537 -5.79 -17.67 -17.51
C PHE A 537 -4.79 -18.83 -17.34
N PRO A 538 -3.55 -18.70 -17.81
CA PRO A 538 -2.52 -19.72 -17.63
C PRO A 538 -2.25 -20.01 -16.15
N GLY A 539 -2.27 -21.27 -15.74
CA GLY A 539 -2.05 -21.68 -14.34
C GLY A 539 -3.27 -21.55 -13.42
N MET A 540 -4.45 -21.22 -13.97
CA MET A 540 -5.69 -21.14 -13.21
C MET A 540 -6.02 -22.47 -12.54
N LEU A 541 -6.52 -22.42 -11.31
CA LEU A 541 -7.05 -23.58 -10.60
C LEU A 541 -8.36 -24.06 -11.26
N GLU A 542 -8.39 -25.29 -11.73
CA GLU A 542 -9.61 -25.90 -12.27
C GLU A 542 -10.58 -26.31 -11.16
N LYS A 543 -10.06 -26.69 -10.01
CA LYS A 543 -10.82 -27.16 -8.85
C LYS A 543 -10.34 -26.46 -7.59
N ARG A 544 -11.28 -26.19 -6.68
CA ARG A 544 -11.00 -25.69 -5.33
C ARG A 544 -12.06 -26.12 -4.34
N THR A 545 -11.76 -26.04 -3.07
CA THR A 545 -12.71 -26.29 -2.00
C THR A 545 -13.05 -25.00 -1.28
N PHE A 546 -14.35 -24.70 -1.18
CA PHE A 546 -14.85 -23.65 -0.30
C PHE A 546 -15.40 -24.26 0.98
N THR A 547 -15.02 -23.71 2.12
CA THR A 547 -15.68 -23.97 3.41
C THR A 547 -16.56 -22.79 3.74
N VAL A 548 -17.88 -22.93 3.64
CA VAL A 548 -18.84 -21.86 3.86
C VAL A 548 -19.24 -21.81 5.33
N VAL A 549 -18.94 -20.69 5.99
CA VAL A 549 -19.23 -20.43 7.41
C VAL A 549 -20.23 -19.31 7.52
N LYS A 550 -21.41 -19.59 8.12
CA LYS A 550 -22.42 -18.54 8.36
C LYS A 550 -22.20 -17.83 9.70
N VAL A 551 -22.45 -16.53 9.70
CA VAL A 551 -22.52 -15.69 10.88
C VAL A 551 -23.91 -15.06 10.92
N ASN A 552 -24.63 -15.17 12.04
CA ASN A 552 -25.98 -14.62 12.16
C ASN A 552 -26.21 -14.01 13.55
N PRO A 553 -27.27 -13.20 13.72
CA PRO A 553 -27.53 -12.54 15.00
C PRO A 553 -27.83 -13.48 16.17
N ASP A 554 -28.40 -14.66 15.88
CA ASP A 554 -28.84 -15.62 16.90
C ASP A 554 -27.68 -16.44 17.47
N LYS A 555 -26.61 -16.62 16.66
CA LYS A 555 -25.44 -17.40 17.03
C LYS A 555 -24.17 -16.70 16.61
N ALA A 556 -23.52 -16.06 17.56
CA ALA A 556 -22.24 -15.42 17.37
C ALA A 556 -21.17 -16.44 16.91
N GLN A 557 -20.52 -16.15 15.78
CA GLN A 557 -19.44 -16.95 15.19
C GLN A 557 -18.21 -16.07 15.03
N PRO A 558 -17.21 -16.18 15.92
CA PRO A 558 -15.96 -15.44 15.77
C PRO A 558 -15.20 -15.91 14.54
N PHE A 559 -14.33 -15.03 14.02
CA PHE A 559 -13.43 -15.41 12.95
C PHE A 559 -12.45 -16.50 13.43
N ASP A 560 -12.38 -17.60 12.67
CA ASP A 560 -11.43 -18.70 12.82
C ASP A 560 -11.21 -19.36 11.46
N LEU A 561 -9.98 -19.39 10.97
CA LEU A 561 -9.65 -20.07 9.70
C LEU A 561 -9.97 -21.58 9.69
N ASN A 562 -10.08 -22.17 10.88
CA ASN A 562 -10.42 -23.59 11.05
C ASN A 562 -11.89 -23.81 11.39
N ALA A 563 -12.75 -22.78 11.27
CA ALA A 563 -14.16 -22.89 11.54
C ALA A 563 -14.80 -24.00 10.69
N LYS A 564 -15.67 -24.77 11.32
CA LYS A 564 -16.45 -25.79 10.62
C LYS A 564 -17.58 -25.12 9.84
N GLY A 565 -17.76 -25.53 8.60
CA GLY A 565 -18.79 -25.00 7.70
C GLY A 565 -19.25 -26.06 6.71
N VAL A 566 -20.05 -25.64 5.74
CA VAL A 566 -20.46 -26.48 4.62
C VAL A 566 -19.32 -26.53 3.61
N THR A 567 -18.84 -27.71 3.28
CA THR A 567 -17.78 -27.91 2.29
C THR A 567 -18.38 -28.00 0.90
N VAL A 568 -17.80 -27.26 -0.04
CA VAL A 568 -18.20 -27.22 -1.45
C VAL A 568 -16.99 -27.49 -2.31
N ASP A 569 -16.99 -28.56 -3.07
CA ASP A 569 -16.01 -28.83 -4.10
C ASP A 569 -16.44 -28.15 -5.40
N TYR A 570 -15.74 -27.07 -5.73
CA TYR A 570 -16.06 -26.20 -6.86
C TYR A 570 -15.16 -26.53 -8.07
N THR A 571 -15.80 -26.77 -9.21
CA THR A 571 -15.13 -27.12 -10.47
C THR A 571 -15.36 -26.14 -11.61
N GLY A 572 -15.91 -24.96 -11.28
CA GLY A 572 -16.22 -23.90 -12.24
C GLY A 572 -17.69 -23.81 -12.64
N GLU A 573 -18.53 -24.78 -12.28
CA GLU A 573 -19.96 -24.71 -12.48
C GLU A 573 -20.68 -24.14 -11.25
N GLU A 574 -21.87 -23.58 -11.46
CA GLU A 574 -22.68 -22.99 -10.39
C GLU A 574 -23.06 -24.02 -9.32
N VAL A 575 -22.97 -23.61 -8.06
CA VAL A 575 -23.36 -24.41 -6.90
C VAL A 575 -24.09 -23.52 -5.89
N SER A 576 -25.26 -23.95 -5.42
CA SER A 576 -26.02 -23.29 -4.35
C SER A 576 -25.91 -24.05 -3.04
N VAL A 577 -25.79 -23.33 -1.94
CA VAL A 577 -25.62 -23.83 -0.57
C VAL A 577 -26.68 -23.17 0.33
N LYS A 578 -27.53 -23.99 0.92
CA LYS A 578 -28.50 -23.53 1.94
C LYS A 578 -27.77 -23.36 3.29
N LEU A 579 -27.89 -22.19 3.94
CA LEU A 579 -27.18 -21.82 5.16
C LEU A 579 -28.08 -21.80 6.41
#